data_ae155472755bb9218074fbcf7b371c6f
#
_entry.id   ae155472755bb9218074fbcf7b371c6f
#
_cell.length_a   1.000
_cell.length_b   1.000
_cell.length_c   1.000
_cell.angle_alpha   90.00
_cell.angle_beta   90.00
_cell.angle_gamma   90.00
#
_symmetry.space_group_name_H-M   'P 1'
#
loop_
_entity.id
_entity.type
_entity.pdbx_description
1 polymer ?
#
loop_
_entity_poly.entity_id
_entity_poly.type
_entity_poly.pdbx_seq_one_letter_code
_entity_poly.pdbx_strand_id
1 'polypeptide(L)'
;MKYKLLVLDVDGTLLDSQHKLSTQTLATLLKIQQMGMILVLASGRPTFGIQALTDKLDMKNNGGYILSYNGGQIINVQTGEVLFEKRIDPEMIPYIERKAKKNGFAIFTYHKGTLITDSPDNKHIQEEAALNGMEIVAVENFSEAIDFRPCKCVLVSDNEEALVGLKDHWRKRLSGVLDVYRSESYFLEVVPESIDKGNTLAVLMERLGVAAENTIAIGDGRRDYSMIQLAGLGIAMGNAQDSIKACADYVADSNDKDGVAKAVQKYIVAGVRPAEIPLDQLNIAGKSALMGNLGIQYTYASESRIEATMPVDNRTRQPFGILHGGATLALAETVAGLGSMILCQPDEISVGMQVSGNHLLSAHEGDTVRAVGTIIHKGRSSHVWNVDVFTSTDKLVSSVRVVNSVLKKK
;
A
#
# COMPACT_ATOMS: atom_id res chain seq x y z
N MET A 1 3.62 -10.39 -22.86
CA MET A 1 4.10 -9.82 -21.56
C MET A 1 3.62 -10.69 -20.40
N LYS A 2 4.40 -10.83 -19.32
CA LYS A 2 3.96 -11.50 -18.10
C LYS A 2 2.84 -10.68 -17.44
N TYR A 3 3.08 -9.38 -17.27
CA TYR A 3 2.11 -8.48 -16.65
C TYR A 3 1.11 -7.94 -17.67
N LYS A 4 -0.15 -7.85 -17.27
CA LYS A 4 -1.28 -7.36 -18.06
C LYS A 4 -1.91 -6.10 -17.50
N LEU A 5 -1.79 -5.90 -16.18
CA LEU A 5 -2.40 -4.81 -15.44
C LEU A 5 -1.35 -4.02 -14.67
N LEU A 6 -1.32 -2.70 -14.84
CA LEU A 6 -0.50 -1.78 -14.06
C LEU A 6 -1.40 -0.82 -13.30
N VAL A 7 -1.36 -0.91 -11.98
CA VAL A 7 -2.14 -0.08 -11.05
C VAL A 7 -1.22 0.97 -10.45
N LEU A 8 -1.59 2.23 -10.59
CA LEU A 8 -0.81 3.37 -10.15
C LEU A 8 -1.63 4.21 -9.18
N ASP A 9 -1.10 4.45 -7.98
CA ASP A 9 -1.55 5.58 -7.20
C ASP A 9 -1.19 6.90 -7.91
N VAL A 10 -1.90 7.98 -7.57
CA VAL A 10 -1.77 9.27 -8.28
C VAL A 10 -0.86 10.23 -7.52
N ASP A 11 -1.25 10.64 -6.32
CA ASP A 11 -0.55 11.68 -5.56
C ASP A 11 0.63 11.10 -4.78
N GLY A 12 1.84 11.60 -5.03
CA GLY A 12 3.06 11.04 -4.45
C GLY A 12 3.62 9.81 -5.18
N THR A 13 2.91 9.31 -6.20
CA THR A 13 3.33 8.18 -7.03
C THR A 13 3.46 8.57 -8.50
N LEU A 14 2.32 8.74 -9.21
CA LEU A 14 2.31 9.11 -10.63
C LEU A 14 2.70 10.56 -10.85
N LEU A 15 2.28 11.43 -9.94
CA LEU A 15 2.58 12.87 -9.96
C LEU A 15 3.78 13.18 -9.05
N ASP A 16 4.59 14.15 -9.48
CA ASP A 16 5.68 14.69 -8.67
C ASP A 16 5.17 15.56 -7.50
N SER A 17 6.09 16.08 -6.69
CA SER A 17 5.76 16.95 -5.54
C SER A 17 5.10 18.29 -5.93
N GLN A 18 5.07 18.63 -7.23
CA GLN A 18 4.38 19.77 -7.78
C GLN A 18 3.05 19.40 -8.48
N HIS A 19 2.54 18.19 -8.25
CA HIS A 19 1.34 17.64 -8.86
C HIS A 19 1.40 17.59 -10.41
N LYS A 20 2.58 17.36 -10.97
CA LYS A 20 2.78 17.27 -12.43
C LYS A 20 3.17 15.85 -12.83
N LEU A 21 2.64 15.41 -13.98
CA LEU A 21 3.09 14.20 -14.65
C LEU A 21 4.33 14.53 -15.50
N SER A 22 5.46 13.87 -15.21
CA SER A 22 6.71 14.09 -15.95
C SER A 22 6.59 13.60 -17.39
N THR A 23 7.33 14.24 -18.30
CA THR A 23 7.38 13.84 -19.71
C THR A 23 7.90 12.41 -19.89
N GLN A 24 8.86 11.99 -19.08
CA GLN A 24 9.44 10.65 -19.13
C GLN A 24 8.43 9.59 -18.69
N THR A 25 7.72 9.83 -17.59
CA THR A 25 6.69 8.92 -17.09
C THR A 25 5.53 8.84 -18.08
N LEU A 26 5.07 9.97 -18.61
CA LEU A 26 4.03 10.00 -19.66
C LEU A 26 4.42 9.15 -20.87
N ALA A 27 5.59 9.42 -21.47
CA ALA A 27 6.05 8.68 -22.65
C ALA A 27 6.18 7.17 -22.39
N THR A 28 6.66 6.80 -21.19
CA THR A 28 6.80 5.39 -20.79
C THR A 28 5.44 4.71 -20.68
N LEU A 29 4.45 5.36 -20.05
CA LEU A 29 3.10 4.80 -19.87
C LEU A 29 2.35 4.68 -21.21
N LEU A 30 2.46 5.67 -22.09
CA LEU A 30 1.88 5.59 -23.44
C LEU A 30 2.48 4.41 -24.23
N LYS A 31 3.81 4.21 -24.14
CA LYS A 31 4.47 3.08 -24.80
C LYS A 31 3.95 1.72 -24.33
N ILE A 32 3.81 1.50 -23.03
CA ILE A 32 3.35 0.19 -22.53
C ILE A 32 1.88 -0.07 -22.82
N GLN A 33 1.04 0.97 -22.90
CA GLN A 33 -0.34 0.81 -23.36
C GLN A 33 -0.38 0.30 -24.80
N GLN A 34 0.45 0.85 -25.69
CA GLN A 34 0.60 0.33 -27.07
C GLN A 34 1.09 -1.12 -27.12
N MET A 35 1.80 -1.59 -26.09
CA MET A 35 2.20 -2.99 -25.94
C MET A 35 1.08 -3.87 -25.38
N GLY A 36 -0.10 -3.33 -25.09
CA GLY A 36 -1.26 -4.04 -24.55
C GLY A 36 -1.37 -4.08 -23.02
N MET A 37 -0.64 -3.20 -22.30
CA MET A 37 -0.79 -3.04 -20.85
C MET A 37 -2.05 -2.25 -20.53
N ILE A 38 -2.87 -2.75 -19.62
CA ILE A 38 -4.03 -2.04 -19.10
C ILE A 38 -3.59 -1.18 -17.92
N LEU A 39 -3.88 0.14 -17.99
CA LEU A 39 -3.61 1.05 -16.89
C LEU A 39 -4.82 1.18 -15.96
N VAL A 40 -4.54 1.25 -14.67
CA VAL A 40 -5.52 1.58 -13.62
C VAL A 40 -4.97 2.73 -12.78
N LEU A 41 -5.68 3.84 -12.72
CA LEU A 41 -5.38 4.94 -11.81
C LEU A 41 -6.19 4.77 -10.52
N ALA A 42 -5.52 4.53 -9.40
CA ALA A 42 -6.13 4.26 -8.11
C ALA A 42 -5.87 5.42 -7.14
N SER A 43 -6.88 6.26 -6.85
CA SER A 43 -6.70 7.49 -6.08
C SER A 43 -7.79 7.73 -5.04
N GLY A 44 -7.45 8.52 -4.02
CA GLY A 44 -8.42 9.11 -3.09
C GLY A 44 -9.25 10.24 -3.70
N ARG A 45 -8.80 10.79 -4.82
CA ARG A 45 -9.50 11.85 -5.54
C ARG A 45 -10.87 11.41 -6.04
N PRO A 46 -11.81 12.34 -6.21
CA PRO A 46 -13.04 12.09 -6.94
C PRO A 46 -12.72 11.78 -8.41
N THR A 47 -13.59 11.03 -9.08
CA THR A 47 -13.39 10.62 -10.47
C THR A 47 -13.09 11.80 -11.41
N PHE A 48 -13.81 12.91 -11.24
CA PHE A 48 -13.60 14.12 -12.03
C PHE A 48 -12.18 14.68 -11.88
N GLY A 49 -11.63 14.66 -10.67
CA GLY A 49 -10.26 15.14 -10.39
C GLY A 49 -9.14 14.29 -11.02
N ILE A 50 -9.47 13.11 -11.57
CA ILE A 50 -8.52 12.23 -12.26
C ILE A 50 -8.63 12.36 -13.79
N GLN A 51 -9.73 12.91 -14.30
CA GLN A 51 -10.08 12.91 -15.73
C GLN A 51 -8.99 13.56 -16.61
N ALA A 52 -8.42 14.69 -16.18
CA ALA A 52 -7.33 15.34 -16.91
C ALA A 52 -6.08 14.46 -17.07
N LEU A 53 -5.84 13.52 -16.14
CA LEU A 53 -4.75 12.55 -16.25
C LEU A 53 -5.08 11.43 -17.21
N THR A 54 -6.32 10.95 -17.23
CA THR A 54 -6.75 9.93 -18.20
C THR A 54 -6.68 10.45 -19.63
N ASP A 55 -6.98 11.74 -19.84
CA ASP A 55 -6.87 12.39 -21.15
C ASP A 55 -5.40 12.50 -21.59
N LYS A 56 -4.49 12.94 -20.70
CA LYS A 56 -3.05 12.98 -20.98
C LYS A 56 -2.46 11.61 -21.29
N LEU A 57 -2.93 10.57 -20.60
CA LEU A 57 -2.50 9.18 -20.79
C LEU A 57 -3.21 8.49 -21.96
N ASP A 58 -4.09 9.20 -22.67
CA ASP A 58 -4.88 8.68 -23.79
C ASP A 58 -5.62 7.37 -23.46
N MET A 59 -6.11 7.26 -22.21
CA MET A 59 -6.77 6.06 -21.73
C MET A 59 -8.12 5.81 -22.41
N LYS A 60 -8.75 6.84 -22.99
CA LYS A 60 -9.97 6.69 -23.75
C LYS A 60 -9.76 5.86 -25.00
N ASN A 61 -8.63 6.01 -25.69
CA ASN A 61 -8.32 5.26 -26.91
C ASN A 61 -7.61 3.91 -26.60
N ASN A 62 -6.74 3.88 -25.59
CA ASN A 62 -5.97 2.68 -25.23
C ASN A 62 -6.70 1.76 -24.25
N GLY A 63 -7.82 2.18 -23.67
CA GLY A 63 -8.50 1.49 -22.58
C GLY A 63 -7.86 1.79 -21.22
N GLY A 64 -8.51 1.37 -20.16
CA GLY A 64 -8.04 1.53 -18.79
C GLY A 64 -9.17 1.84 -17.82
N TYR A 65 -8.82 1.94 -16.54
CA TYR A 65 -9.80 2.08 -15.47
C TYR A 65 -9.37 3.13 -14.44
N ILE A 66 -10.36 3.72 -13.79
CA ILE A 66 -10.17 4.57 -12.62
C ILE A 66 -10.75 3.85 -11.40
N LEU A 67 -9.96 3.74 -10.32
CA LEU A 67 -10.42 3.46 -8.97
C LEU A 67 -10.39 4.77 -8.18
N SER A 68 -11.51 5.47 -8.10
CA SER A 68 -11.64 6.74 -7.37
C SER A 68 -12.14 6.54 -5.94
N TYR A 69 -12.07 7.60 -5.13
CA TYR A 69 -12.54 7.61 -3.74
C TYR A 69 -11.89 6.49 -2.88
N ASN A 70 -10.58 6.20 -3.10
CA ASN A 70 -9.85 5.09 -2.43
C ASN A 70 -10.46 3.70 -2.67
N GLY A 71 -11.08 3.48 -3.83
CA GLY A 71 -11.79 2.24 -4.17
C GLY A 71 -13.31 2.32 -4.01
N GLY A 72 -13.88 3.51 -3.78
CA GLY A 72 -15.33 3.71 -3.71
C GLY A 72 -16.05 3.51 -5.04
N GLN A 73 -15.34 3.65 -6.17
CA GLN A 73 -15.91 3.51 -7.50
C GLN A 73 -14.88 2.98 -8.50
N ILE A 74 -15.32 2.13 -9.43
CA ILE A 74 -14.56 1.71 -10.62
C ILE A 74 -15.25 2.20 -11.86
N ILE A 75 -14.53 2.88 -12.73
CA ILE A 75 -15.03 3.36 -14.04
C ILE A 75 -14.13 2.82 -15.15
N ASN A 76 -14.76 2.31 -16.19
CA ASN A 76 -14.11 2.07 -17.47
C ASN A 76 -13.97 3.40 -18.22
N VAL A 77 -12.73 3.84 -18.45
CA VAL A 77 -12.46 5.17 -19.06
C VAL A 77 -12.91 5.24 -20.51
N GLN A 78 -12.88 4.13 -21.25
CA GLN A 78 -13.23 4.08 -22.65
C GLN A 78 -14.75 4.21 -22.86
N THR A 79 -15.55 3.51 -22.03
CA THR A 79 -17.01 3.46 -22.17
C THR A 79 -17.75 4.44 -21.26
N GLY A 80 -17.11 4.91 -20.20
CA GLY A 80 -17.74 5.67 -19.11
C GLY A 80 -18.61 4.81 -18.18
N GLU A 81 -18.60 3.50 -18.36
CA GLU A 81 -19.39 2.57 -17.55
C GLU A 81 -18.87 2.50 -16.12
N VAL A 82 -19.77 2.60 -15.14
CA VAL A 82 -19.48 2.36 -13.72
C VAL A 82 -19.59 0.86 -13.47
N LEU A 83 -18.44 0.20 -13.27
CA LEU A 83 -18.38 -1.24 -13.02
C LEU A 83 -18.66 -1.60 -11.57
N PHE A 84 -18.30 -0.74 -10.66
CA PHE A 84 -18.48 -0.92 -9.22
C PHE A 84 -18.65 0.43 -8.56
N GLU A 85 -19.52 0.51 -7.55
CA GLU A 85 -19.59 1.67 -6.67
C GLU A 85 -20.18 1.29 -5.31
N LYS A 86 -19.67 1.95 -4.28
CA LYS A 86 -20.27 1.99 -2.95
C LYS A 86 -20.59 3.44 -2.60
N ARG A 87 -21.78 3.65 -2.03
CA ARG A 87 -22.30 4.97 -1.72
C ARG A 87 -22.86 5.03 -0.31
N ILE A 88 -22.75 6.19 0.32
CA ILE A 88 -23.32 6.44 1.65
C ILE A 88 -24.86 6.41 1.52
N ASP A 89 -25.52 5.79 2.49
CA ASP A 89 -26.98 5.80 2.58
C ASP A 89 -27.45 7.24 2.86
N PRO A 90 -28.41 7.78 2.08
CA PRO A 90 -28.93 9.12 2.28
C PRO A 90 -29.45 9.39 3.70
N GLU A 91 -29.99 8.37 4.38
CA GLU A 91 -30.45 8.48 5.76
C GLU A 91 -29.33 8.84 6.75
N MET A 92 -28.07 8.61 6.37
CA MET A 92 -26.91 8.96 7.18
C MET A 92 -26.48 10.42 7.03
N ILE A 93 -26.85 11.10 5.95
CA ILE A 93 -26.40 12.48 5.66
C ILE A 93 -26.84 13.47 6.75
N PRO A 94 -28.11 13.49 7.21
CA PRO A 94 -28.52 14.36 8.30
C PRO A 94 -27.78 14.09 9.63
N TYR A 95 -27.40 12.83 9.86
CA TYR A 95 -26.60 12.49 11.04
C TYR A 95 -25.18 13.04 10.94
N ILE A 96 -24.53 12.90 9.77
CA ILE A 96 -23.17 13.39 9.52
C ILE A 96 -23.14 14.92 9.65
N GLU A 97 -24.05 15.64 8.98
CA GLU A 97 -24.17 17.09 9.05
C GLU A 97 -24.40 17.60 10.48
N ARG A 98 -25.36 17.02 11.20
CA ARG A 98 -25.63 17.42 12.60
C ARG A 98 -24.39 17.29 13.48
N LYS A 99 -23.56 16.27 13.23
CA LYS A 99 -22.31 16.06 13.96
C LYS A 99 -21.22 17.04 13.53
N ALA A 100 -21.13 17.36 12.24
CA ALA A 100 -20.25 18.43 11.76
C ALA A 100 -20.60 19.76 12.43
N LYS A 101 -21.86 20.18 12.33
CA LYS A 101 -22.36 21.45 12.94
C LYS A 101 -22.14 21.50 14.46
N LYS A 102 -22.40 20.39 15.18
CA LYS A 102 -22.18 20.33 16.64
C LYS A 102 -20.73 20.58 17.05
N ASN A 103 -19.77 20.20 16.19
CA ASN A 103 -18.34 20.38 16.44
C ASN A 103 -17.76 21.63 15.77
N GLY A 104 -18.58 22.45 15.10
CA GLY A 104 -18.13 23.62 14.35
C GLY A 104 -17.29 23.27 13.11
N PHE A 105 -17.50 22.09 12.52
CA PHE A 105 -16.79 21.64 11.32
C PHE A 105 -17.57 22.02 10.08
N ALA A 106 -16.88 22.47 9.03
CA ALA A 106 -17.43 22.55 7.70
C ALA A 106 -17.61 21.15 7.12
N ILE A 107 -18.52 21.00 6.15
CA ILE A 107 -18.79 19.73 5.48
C ILE A 107 -18.91 19.95 3.98
N PHE A 108 -18.40 18.97 3.20
CA PHE A 108 -18.63 18.94 1.77
C PHE A 108 -18.74 17.51 1.23
N THR A 109 -19.27 17.41 0.00
CA THR A 109 -19.26 16.20 -0.81
C THR A 109 -19.09 16.54 -2.29
N TYR A 110 -18.96 15.53 -3.13
CA TYR A 110 -18.77 15.69 -4.57
C TYR A 110 -19.97 15.16 -5.36
N HIS A 111 -20.36 15.87 -6.41
CA HIS A 111 -21.41 15.44 -7.34
C HIS A 111 -21.15 15.97 -8.75
N LYS A 112 -21.05 15.09 -9.74
CA LYS A 112 -20.98 15.42 -11.18
C LYS A 112 -20.01 16.57 -11.53
N GLY A 113 -18.81 16.54 -10.94
CA GLY A 113 -17.78 17.55 -11.20
C GLY A 113 -17.91 18.82 -10.36
N THR A 114 -18.81 18.87 -9.38
CA THR A 114 -18.94 19.97 -8.43
C THR A 114 -18.63 19.49 -7.00
N LEU A 115 -18.24 20.44 -6.16
CA LEU A 115 -18.07 20.28 -4.72
C LEU A 115 -19.21 21.03 -4.03
N ILE A 116 -20.07 20.33 -3.30
CA ILE A 116 -21.24 20.87 -2.60
C ILE A 116 -20.89 21.09 -1.12
N THR A 117 -21.12 22.29 -0.59
CA THR A 117 -20.79 22.64 0.79
C THR A 117 -21.69 23.73 1.35
N ASP A 118 -21.87 23.75 2.68
CA ASP A 118 -22.47 24.85 3.44
C ASP A 118 -21.47 25.94 3.84
N SER A 119 -20.19 25.76 3.51
CA SER A 119 -19.08 26.64 3.95
C SER A 119 -18.16 27.00 2.78
N PRO A 120 -18.66 27.71 1.73
CA PRO A 120 -17.92 27.96 0.49
C PRO A 120 -16.64 28.79 0.67
N ASP A 121 -16.56 29.60 1.74
CA ASP A 121 -15.41 30.45 2.04
C ASP A 121 -14.30 29.73 2.83
N ASN A 122 -14.48 28.44 3.17
CA ASN A 122 -13.46 27.68 3.87
C ASN A 122 -12.26 27.43 2.95
N LYS A 123 -11.07 27.85 3.40
CA LYS A 123 -9.82 27.78 2.60
C LYS A 123 -9.49 26.37 2.09
N HIS A 124 -9.68 25.35 2.93
CA HIS A 124 -9.35 23.97 2.56
C HIS A 124 -10.34 23.40 1.55
N ILE A 125 -11.60 23.84 1.60
CA ILE A 125 -12.60 23.47 0.58
C ILE A 125 -12.28 24.14 -0.75
N GLN A 126 -11.82 25.40 -0.73
CA GLN A 126 -11.39 26.09 -1.96
C GLN A 126 -10.13 25.44 -2.55
N GLU A 127 -9.15 25.09 -1.72
CA GLU A 127 -7.95 24.37 -2.15
C GLU A 127 -8.29 23.01 -2.75
N GLU A 128 -9.18 22.24 -2.11
CA GLU A 128 -9.65 20.93 -2.61
C GLU A 128 -10.39 21.06 -3.95
N ALA A 129 -11.27 22.05 -4.09
CA ALA A 129 -11.97 22.32 -5.34
C ALA A 129 -10.98 22.70 -6.45
N ALA A 130 -10.02 23.57 -6.18
CA ALA A 130 -8.99 23.98 -7.13
C ALA A 130 -8.08 22.81 -7.55
N LEU A 131 -7.66 21.96 -6.60
CA LEU A 131 -6.84 20.77 -6.85
C LEU A 131 -7.53 19.79 -7.83
N ASN A 132 -8.85 19.64 -7.70
CA ASN A 132 -9.64 18.74 -8.53
C ASN A 132 -10.28 19.43 -9.75
N GLY A 133 -10.08 20.73 -9.95
CA GLY A 133 -10.68 21.49 -11.05
C GLY A 133 -12.22 21.56 -10.99
N MET A 134 -12.78 21.63 -9.79
CA MET A 134 -14.22 21.61 -9.53
C MET A 134 -14.77 22.99 -9.17
N GLU A 135 -16.03 23.24 -9.56
CA GLU A 135 -16.79 24.38 -9.09
C GLU A 135 -17.38 24.09 -7.71
N ILE A 136 -17.45 25.14 -6.86
CA ILE A 136 -18.10 25.06 -5.55
C ILE A 136 -19.55 25.45 -5.69
N VAL A 137 -20.44 24.57 -5.24
CA VAL A 137 -21.88 24.85 -5.09
C VAL A 137 -22.17 25.08 -3.62
N ALA A 138 -22.46 26.33 -3.29
CA ALA A 138 -22.85 26.74 -1.94
C ALA A 138 -24.31 26.40 -1.65
N VAL A 139 -24.58 25.81 -0.48
CA VAL A 139 -25.93 25.46 -0.03
C VAL A 139 -26.19 25.95 1.39
N GLU A 140 -27.41 26.28 1.73
CA GLU A 140 -27.77 26.75 3.09
C GLU A 140 -27.90 25.55 4.06
N ASN A 141 -28.47 24.46 3.59
CA ASN A 141 -28.67 23.22 4.35
C ASN A 141 -28.09 22.05 3.58
N PHE A 142 -26.99 21.50 4.09
CA PHE A 142 -26.23 20.46 3.39
C PHE A 142 -27.08 19.19 3.17
N SER A 143 -27.76 18.69 4.22
CA SER A 143 -28.50 17.45 4.10
C SER A 143 -29.75 17.56 3.22
N GLU A 144 -30.38 18.72 3.16
CA GLU A 144 -31.52 18.97 2.28
C GLU A 144 -31.11 19.10 0.81
N ALA A 145 -29.88 19.57 0.56
CA ALA A 145 -29.36 19.71 -0.80
C ALA A 145 -28.83 18.39 -1.39
N ILE A 146 -28.61 17.35 -0.56
CA ILE A 146 -28.10 16.07 -1.01
C ILE A 146 -29.26 15.10 -1.28
N ASP A 147 -29.80 15.16 -2.49
CA ASP A 147 -30.86 14.28 -3.02
C ASP A 147 -30.33 13.02 -3.72
N PHE A 148 -29.01 12.76 -3.60
CA PHE A 148 -28.32 11.64 -4.21
C PHE A 148 -27.51 10.86 -3.13
N ARG A 149 -26.98 9.70 -3.52
CA ARG A 149 -26.10 8.89 -2.66
C ARG A 149 -24.63 9.24 -2.91
N PRO A 150 -23.92 9.96 -2.01
CA PRO A 150 -22.53 10.35 -2.24
C PRO A 150 -21.57 9.18 -2.02
N CYS A 151 -20.43 9.20 -2.72
CA CYS A 151 -19.34 8.23 -2.49
C CYS A 151 -18.59 8.52 -1.17
N LYS A 152 -18.47 9.79 -0.80
CA LYS A 152 -17.90 10.23 0.48
C LYS A 152 -18.43 11.59 0.91
N CYS A 153 -18.43 11.84 2.24
CA CYS A 153 -18.52 13.16 2.83
C CYS A 153 -17.20 13.48 3.53
N VAL A 154 -16.81 14.75 3.53
CA VAL A 154 -15.58 15.22 4.20
C VAL A 154 -15.92 16.30 5.19
N LEU A 155 -15.49 16.13 6.43
CA LEU A 155 -15.59 17.14 7.47
C LEU A 155 -14.25 17.87 7.55
N VAL A 156 -14.32 19.19 7.73
CA VAL A 156 -13.15 20.09 7.66
C VAL A 156 -13.02 20.90 8.93
N SER A 157 -11.83 20.92 9.51
CA SER A 157 -11.51 21.75 10.68
C SER A 157 -10.01 21.92 10.83
N ASP A 158 -9.56 23.11 11.25
CA ASP A 158 -8.19 23.34 11.70
C ASP A 158 -7.92 22.76 13.10
N ASN A 159 -8.96 22.33 13.82
CA ASN A 159 -8.81 21.67 15.12
C ASN A 159 -8.59 20.16 14.95
N GLU A 160 -7.31 19.79 14.81
CA GLU A 160 -6.89 18.41 14.60
C GLU A 160 -7.33 17.47 15.73
N GLU A 161 -7.23 17.89 17.00
CA GLU A 161 -7.62 17.08 18.15
C GLU A 161 -9.11 16.75 18.13
N ALA A 162 -9.95 17.71 17.77
CA ALA A 162 -11.38 17.49 17.65
C ALA A 162 -11.72 16.52 16.52
N LEU A 163 -11.01 16.58 15.38
CA LEU A 163 -11.16 15.61 14.29
C LEU A 163 -10.73 14.20 14.72
N VAL A 164 -9.62 14.07 15.47
CA VAL A 164 -9.15 12.78 16.00
C VAL A 164 -10.16 12.22 16.99
N GLY A 165 -10.66 13.03 17.93
CA GLY A 165 -11.66 12.60 18.89
C GLY A 165 -12.96 12.10 18.23
N LEU A 166 -13.44 12.82 17.22
CA LEU A 166 -14.64 12.42 16.47
C LEU A 166 -14.39 11.13 15.67
N LYS A 167 -13.23 11.00 15.02
CA LYS A 167 -12.83 9.79 14.29
C LYS A 167 -12.88 8.56 15.20
N ASP A 168 -12.26 8.62 16.37
CA ASP A 168 -12.16 7.47 17.28
C ASP A 168 -13.53 7.08 17.85
N HIS A 169 -14.38 8.08 18.12
CA HIS A 169 -15.77 7.86 18.52
C HIS A 169 -16.59 7.20 17.40
N TRP A 170 -16.46 7.68 16.17
CA TRP A 170 -17.26 7.18 15.04
C TRP A 170 -16.79 5.82 14.55
N ARG A 171 -15.50 5.52 14.55
CA ARG A 171 -15.00 4.17 14.21
C ARG A 171 -15.66 3.06 15.03
N LYS A 172 -15.96 3.35 16.32
CA LYS A 172 -16.66 2.39 17.18
C LYS A 172 -18.17 2.35 16.93
N ARG A 173 -18.78 3.52 16.69
CA ARG A 173 -20.24 3.66 16.60
C ARG A 173 -20.80 3.32 15.23
N LEU A 174 -20.06 3.58 14.16
CA LEU A 174 -20.50 3.41 12.77
C LEU A 174 -19.89 2.15 12.13
N SER A 175 -19.17 1.34 12.90
CA SER A 175 -18.66 0.04 12.45
C SER A 175 -19.80 -0.81 11.90
N GLY A 176 -19.62 -1.41 10.74
CA GLY A 176 -20.65 -2.16 10.03
C GLY A 176 -21.50 -1.30 9.07
N VAL A 177 -21.31 0.04 9.04
CA VAL A 177 -22.08 0.96 8.19
C VAL A 177 -21.18 1.91 7.42
N LEU A 178 -20.28 2.62 8.12
CA LEU A 178 -19.38 3.62 7.56
C LEU A 178 -17.98 3.48 8.14
N ASP A 179 -16.99 3.69 7.29
CA ASP A 179 -15.59 3.90 7.69
C ASP A 179 -15.28 5.39 7.82
N VAL A 180 -14.42 5.71 8.80
CA VAL A 180 -14.02 7.09 9.09
C VAL A 180 -12.52 7.15 9.27
N TYR A 181 -11.85 8.01 8.49
CA TYR A 181 -10.41 8.18 8.55
C TYR A 181 -9.97 9.60 8.18
N ARG A 182 -8.73 9.93 8.50
CA ARG A 182 -8.12 11.20 8.10
C ARG A 182 -7.29 10.98 6.84
N SER A 183 -7.47 11.85 5.86
CA SER A 183 -6.60 11.97 4.68
C SER A 183 -5.55 13.05 4.89
N GLU A 184 -5.96 14.18 5.51
CA GLU A 184 -5.11 15.31 5.86
C GLU A 184 -5.29 15.66 7.36
N SER A 185 -4.44 16.55 7.87
CA SER A 185 -4.55 17.02 9.25
C SER A 185 -5.88 17.71 9.52
N TYR A 186 -6.47 18.33 8.51
CA TYR A 186 -7.69 19.12 8.56
C TYR A 186 -8.91 18.43 7.91
N PHE A 187 -8.78 17.21 7.38
CA PHE A 187 -9.85 16.42 6.77
C PHE A 187 -10.19 15.15 7.53
N LEU A 188 -11.48 14.95 7.76
CA LEU A 188 -12.03 13.69 8.24
C LEU A 188 -13.00 13.14 7.18
N GLU A 189 -12.59 12.09 6.49
CA GLU A 189 -13.39 11.44 5.46
C GLU A 189 -14.34 10.41 6.06
N VAL A 190 -15.58 10.44 5.60
CA VAL A 190 -16.63 9.48 5.91
C VAL A 190 -17.01 8.79 4.62
N VAL A 191 -16.85 7.49 4.59
CA VAL A 191 -17.07 6.63 3.41
C VAL A 191 -17.89 5.41 3.79
N PRO A 192 -18.51 4.71 2.83
CA PRO A 192 -19.11 3.38 3.09
C PRO A 192 -18.08 2.42 3.66
N GLU A 193 -18.52 1.48 4.50
CA GLU A 193 -17.63 0.49 5.11
C GLU A 193 -16.91 -0.39 4.08
N SER A 194 -15.70 -0.83 4.46
CA SER A 194 -14.87 -1.75 3.65
C SER A 194 -14.49 -1.22 2.27
N ILE A 195 -14.35 0.11 2.13
CA ILE A 195 -13.73 0.72 0.96
C ILE A 195 -12.22 0.68 1.12
N ASP A 196 -11.55 0.00 0.20
CA ASP A 196 -10.12 -0.21 0.18
C ASP A 196 -9.64 -0.44 -1.25
N LYS A 197 -8.48 0.16 -1.63
CA LYS A 197 -7.95 0.05 -3.00
C LYS A 197 -7.70 -1.39 -3.42
N GLY A 198 -7.16 -2.24 -2.53
CA GLY A 198 -6.87 -3.64 -2.82
C GLY A 198 -8.13 -4.47 -2.99
N ASN A 199 -9.11 -4.33 -2.08
CA ASN A 199 -10.38 -5.04 -2.19
C ASN A 199 -11.12 -4.70 -3.50
N THR A 200 -11.13 -3.43 -3.85
CA THR A 200 -11.79 -2.97 -5.09
C THR A 200 -10.99 -3.35 -6.33
N LEU A 201 -9.66 -3.35 -6.25
CA LEU A 201 -8.79 -3.88 -7.30
C LEU A 201 -9.06 -5.37 -7.55
N ALA A 202 -9.25 -6.16 -6.49
CA ALA A 202 -9.60 -7.59 -6.63
C ALA A 202 -10.89 -7.79 -7.44
N VAL A 203 -11.92 -6.96 -7.19
CA VAL A 203 -13.17 -6.98 -7.98
C VAL A 203 -12.91 -6.66 -9.45
N LEU A 204 -12.04 -5.67 -9.75
CA LEU A 204 -11.69 -5.34 -11.12
C LEU A 204 -10.92 -6.50 -11.78
N MET A 205 -9.93 -7.06 -11.10
CA MET A 205 -9.12 -8.18 -11.59
C MET A 205 -9.97 -9.41 -11.91
N GLU A 206 -10.93 -9.75 -11.07
CA GLU A 206 -11.89 -10.83 -11.30
C GLU A 206 -12.71 -10.58 -12.58
N ARG A 207 -13.26 -9.37 -12.75
CA ARG A 207 -14.02 -8.99 -13.94
C ARG A 207 -13.21 -9.05 -15.24
N LEU A 208 -11.91 -8.73 -15.16
CA LEU A 208 -11.00 -8.75 -16.31
C LEU A 208 -10.37 -10.12 -16.56
N GLY A 209 -10.55 -11.09 -15.67
CA GLY A 209 -9.88 -12.38 -15.74
C GLY A 209 -8.35 -12.24 -15.63
N VAL A 210 -7.85 -11.27 -14.86
CA VAL A 210 -6.42 -11.03 -14.65
C VAL A 210 -6.03 -11.52 -13.27
N ALA A 211 -5.09 -12.46 -13.21
CA ALA A 211 -4.56 -13.00 -11.97
C ALA A 211 -3.60 -12.01 -11.28
N ALA A 212 -3.42 -12.17 -9.97
CA ALA A 212 -2.52 -11.33 -9.17
C ALA A 212 -1.09 -11.33 -9.74
N GLU A 213 -0.56 -12.50 -10.13
CA GLU A 213 0.76 -12.68 -10.73
C GLU A 213 0.97 -11.92 -12.06
N ASN A 214 -0.12 -11.49 -12.69
CA ASN A 214 -0.08 -10.69 -13.91
C ASN A 214 -0.34 -9.20 -13.66
N THR A 215 -0.34 -8.77 -12.40
CA THR A 215 -0.62 -7.39 -11.97
C THR A 215 0.60 -6.78 -11.31
N ILE A 216 0.87 -5.52 -11.63
CA ILE A 216 1.83 -4.66 -10.91
C ILE A 216 1.02 -3.57 -10.22
N ALA A 217 1.32 -3.27 -8.96
CA ALA A 217 0.77 -2.12 -8.25
C ALA A 217 1.90 -1.24 -7.70
N ILE A 218 1.80 0.08 -7.90
CA ILE A 218 2.79 1.07 -7.46
C ILE A 218 2.07 2.11 -6.60
N GLY A 219 2.63 2.40 -5.41
CA GLY A 219 2.07 3.36 -4.48
C GLY A 219 3.08 3.85 -3.45
N ASP A 220 2.72 4.85 -2.64
CA ASP A 220 3.58 5.43 -1.61
C ASP A 220 2.89 5.60 -0.25
N GLY A 221 1.57 5.67 -0.23
CA GLY A 221 0.78 5.96 0.95
C GLY A 221 0.21 4.72 1.66
N ARG A 222 -0.21 4.93 2.91
CA ARG A 222 -0.85 3.86 3.70
C ARG A 222 -2.09 3.25 3.01
N ARG A 223 -2.76 4.02 2.15
CA ARG A 223 -3.94 3.56 1.40
C ARG A 223 -3.60 2.61 0.26
N ASP A 224 -2.31 2.53 -0.12
CA ASP A 224 -1.84 1.66 -1.18
C ASP A 224 -1.40 0.28 -0.67
N TYR A 225 -1.31 0.14 0.66
CA TYR A 225 -0.83 -1.09 1.30
C TYR A 225 -1.52 -2.34 0.72
N SER A 226 -2.84 -2.33 0.69
CA SER A 226 -3.64 -3.49 0.26
C SER A 226 -3.47 -3.82 -1.23
N MET A 227 -3.39 -2.81 -2.10
CA MET A 227 -3.17 -3.07 -3.54
C MET A 227 -1.74 -3.52 -3.83
N ILE A 228 -0.73 -3.00 -3.10
CA ILE A 228 0.67 -3.44 -3.19
C ILE A 228 0.80 -4.89 -2.75
N GLN A 229 0.14 -5.29 -1.67
CA GLN A 229 0.14 -6.66 -1.17
C GLN A 229 -0.61 -7.64 -2.07
N LEU A 230 -1.66 -7.20 -2.75
CA LEU A 230 -2.48 -8.02 -3.64
C LEU A 230 -1.77 -8.33 -4.95
N ALA A 231 -0.99 -7.40 -5.49
CA ALA A 231 -0.35 -7.53 -6.79
C ALA A 231 0.78 -8.59 -6.77
N GLY A 232 0.99 -9.27 -7.89
CA GLY A 232 2.12 -10.20 -8.05
C GLY A 232 3.48 -9.50 -8.15
N LEU A 233 3.49 -8.18 -8.28
CA LEU A 233 4.65 -7.30 -8.07
C LEU A 233 4.17 -6.00 -7.45
N GLY A 234 4.31 -5.88 -6.14
CA GLY A 234 4.03 -4.68 -5.38
C GLY A 234 5.27 -3.78 -5.33
N ILE A 235 5.13 -2.52 -5.71
CA ILE A 235 6.22 -1.55 -5.76
C ILE A 235 5.89 -0.36 -4.87
N ALA A 236 6.79 -0.05 -3.93
CA ALA A 236 6.74 1.18 -3.15
C ALA A 236 7.60 2.26 -3.82
N MET A 237 7.13 3.50 -3.80
CA MET A 237 7.94 4.64 -4.24
C MET A 237 9.05 4.96 -3.24
N GLY A 238 10.14 5.58 -3.69
CA GLY A 238 11.26 5.98 -2.83
C GLY A 238 10.88 7.00 -1.75
N ASN A 239 9.86 7.82 -2.00
CA ASN A 239 9.26 8.76 -1.04
C ASN A 239 8.21 8.11 -0.12
N ALA A 240 7.87 6.83 -0.31
CA ALA A 240 6.87 6.13 0.50
C ALA A 240 7.28 6.04 1.97
N GLN A 241 6.27 5.88 2.84
CA GLN A 241 6.48 5.59 4.25
C GLN A 241 7.20 4.24 4.44
N ASP A 242 7.99 4.09 5.51
CA ASP A 242 8.75 2.88 5.76
C ASP A 242 7.87 1.62 5.85
N SER A 243 6.66 1.73 6.40
CA SER A 243 5.70 0.63 6.46
C SER A 243 5.25 0.15 5.06
N ILE A 244 5.20 1.04 4.07
CA ILE A 244 4.85 0.72 2.69
C ILE A 244 6.05 0.12 1.95
N LYS A 245 7.26 0.68 2.16
CA LYS A 245 8.50 0.07 1.63
C LYS A 245 8.70 -1.34 2.16
N ALA A 246 8.35 -1.57 3.42
CA ALA A 246 8.48 -2.87 4.07
C ALA A 246 7.53 -3.95 3.51
N CYS A 247 6.39 -3.58 2.94
CA CYS A 247 5.43 -4.52 2.38
C CYS A 247 5.61 -4.77 0.88
N ALA A 248 6.43 -3.98 0.20
CA ALA A 248 6.62 -4.05 -1.25
C ALA A 248 7.72 -5.04 -1.66
N ASP A 249 7.59 -5.62 -2.86
CA ASP A 249 8.60 -6.47 -3.48
C ASP A 249 9.81 -5.68 -3.99
N TYR A 250 9.59 -4.41 -4.35
CA TYR A 250 10.61 -3.51 -4.86
C TYR A 250 10.36 -2.08 -4.39
N VAL A 251 11.43 -1.37 -4.09
CA VAL A 251 11.40 0.07 -3.81
C VAL A 251 12.00 0.81 -5.00
N ALA A 252 11.15 1.58 -5.68
CA ALA A 252 11.54 2.42 -6.82
C ALA A 252 12.23 3.70 -6.36
N ASP A 253 12.72 4.50 -7.30
CA ASP A 253 13.10 5.88 -7.03
C ASP A 253 11.88 6.71 -6.59
N SER A 254 12.10 7.94 -6.08
CA SER A 254 10.98 8.81 -5.69
C SER A 254 10.18 9.27 -6.91
N ASN A 255 8.97 9.78 -6.66
CA ASN A 255 8.12 10.40 -7.67
C ASN A 255 8.81 11.59 -8.38
N ASP A 256 9.63 12.38 -7.67
CA ASP A 256 10.42 13.47 -8.25
C ASP A 256 11.62 13.01 -9.11
N LYS A 257 11.89 11.69 -9.14
CA LYS A 257 13.00 11.07 -9.89
C LYS A 257 12.52 10.04 -10.91
N ASP A 258 11.31 10.20 -11.42
CA ASP A 258 10.71 9.29 -12.41
C ASP A 258 10.66 7.82 -11.95
N GLY A 259 10.41 7.58 -10.66
CA GLY A 259 10.40 6.24 -10.08
C GLY A 259 9.45 5.28 -10.79
N VAL A 260 8.25 5.74 -11.17
CA VAL A 260 7.28 4.95 -11.95
C VAL A 260 7.87 4.55 -13.31
N ALA A 261 8.41 5.51 -14.07
CA ALA A 261 8.98 5.23 -15.40
C ALA A 261 10.12 4.21 -15.33
N LYS A 262 11.02 4.35 -14.34
CA LYS A 262 12.16 3.43 -14.14
C LYS A 262 11.71 2.04 -13.76
N ALA A 263 10.73 1.92 -12.86
CA ALA A 263 10.15 0.64 -12.47
C ALA A 263 9.49 -0.05 -13.67
N VAL A 264 8.68 0.68 -14.44
CA VAL A 264 8.04 0.20 -15.67
C VAL A 264 9.07 -0.24 -16.71
N GLN A 265 10.13 0.56 -16.93
CA GLN A 265 11.22 0.19 -17.84
C GLN A 265 11.91 -1.11 -17.40
N LYS A 266 12.20 -1.27 -16.10
CA LYS A 266 12.84 -2.45 -15.53
C LYS A 266 11.98 -3.71 -15.72
N TYR A 267 10.74 -3.69 -15.28
CA TYR A 267 9.91 -4.91 -15.15
C TYR A 267 9.01 -5.20 -16.35
N ILE A 268 8.63 -4.19 -17.10
CA ILE A 268 7.72 -4.34 -18.25
C ILE A 268 8.50 -4.29 -19.56
N VAL A 269 9.28 -3.23 -19.79
CA VAL A 269 9.95 -3.01 -21.09
C VAL A 269 11.17 -3.92 -21.25
N ALA A 270 12.04 -3.97 -20.24
CA ALA A 270 13.23 -4.83 -20.24
C ALA A 270 12.91 -6.28 -19.89
N GLY A 271 11.69 -6.55 -19.40
CA GLY A 271 11.26 -7.90 -19.04
C GLY A 271 12.06 -8.53 -17.89
N VAL A 272 12.69 -7.69 -17.06
CA VAL A 272 13.38 -8.17 -15.86
C VAL A 272 12.32 -8.78 -14.95
N ARG A 273 12.39 -10.08 -14.74
CA ARG A 273 11.56 -10.75 -13.74
C ARG A 273 12.18 -10.46 -12.37
N PRO A 274 11.37 -10.20 -11.31
CA PRO A 274 11.87 -10.42 -9.96
C PRO A 274 12.51 -11.80 -9.95
N ALA A 275 13.70 -11.94 -9.41
CA ALA A 275 14.35 -13.25 -9.35
C ALA A 275 13.35 -14.23 -8.71
N GLU A 276 12.91 -15.22 -9.46
CA GLU A 276 12.15 -16.33 -8.88
C GLU A 276 13.12 -17.06 -7.95
N ILE A 277 13.00 -16.75 -6.67
CA ILE A 277 13.84 -17.37 -5.66
C ILE A 277 13.22 -18.74 -5.39
N PRO A 278 13.95 -19.82 -5.67
CA PRO A 278 13.41 -21.17 -5.57
C PRO A 278 13.31 -21.58 -4.10
N LEU A 279 12.30 -21.05 -3.39
CA LEU A 279 12.11 -21.28 -1.95
C LEU A 279 12.09 -22.76 -1.59
N ASP A 280 11.45 -23.60 -2.41
CA ASP A 280 11.41 -25.06 -2.20
C ASP A 280 12.83 -25.65 -2.21
N GLN A 281 13.68 -25.24 -3.15
CA GLN A 281 15.07 -25.70 -3.23
C GLN A 281 15.90 -25.19 -2.04
N LEU A 282 15.71 -23.94 -1.63
CA LEU A 282 16.37 -23.36 -0.46
C LEU A 282 15.95 -24.07 0.83
N ASN A 283 14.67 -24.36 0.98
CA ASN A 283 14.12 -25.10 2.12
C ASN A 283 14.65 -26.56 2.13
N ILE A 284 14.78 -27.21 0.97
CA ILE A 284 15.37 -28.55 0.86
C ILE A 284 16.86 -28.51 1.22
N ALA A 285 17.62 -27.57 0.67
CA ALA A 285 19.05 -27.42 0.97
C ALA A 285 19.32 -27.12 2.45
N GLY A 286 18.43 -26.32 3.07
CA GLY A 286 18.51 -25.97 4.49
C GLY A 286 18.20 -27.11 5.46
N LYS A 287 17.61 -28.22 5.04
CA LYS A 287 17.21 -29.34 5.92
C LYS A 287 18.36 -29.96 6.70
N SER A 288 19.56 -30.00 6.13
CA SER A 288 20.76 -30.52 6.77
C SER A 288 21.57 -29.46 7.55
N ALA A 289 21.10 -28.24 7.61
CA ALA A 289 21.73 -27.09 8.28
C ALA A 289 20.99 -26.69 9.57
N LEU A 290 21.45 -25.62 10.22
CA LEU A 290 20.84 -25.10 11.44
C LEU A 290 19.35 -24.78 11.26
N MET A 291 18.96 -24.18 10.12
CA MET A 291 17.57 -23.87 9.85
C MET A 291 16.67 -25.11 9.84
N GLY A 292 17.13 -26.24 9.29
CA GLY A 292 16.40 -27.50 9.33
C GLY A 292 16.27 -28.07 10.74
N ASN A 293 17.33 -27.97 11.56
CA ASN A 293 17.31 -28.40 12.95
C ASN A 293 16.31 -27.59 13.79
N LEU A 294 16.11 -26.31 13.48
CA LEU A 294 15.14 -25.43 14.15
C LEU A 294 13.75 -25.47 13.47
N GLY A 295 13.60 -26.15 12.36
CA GLY A 295 12.35 -26.18 11.59
C GLY A 295 12.02 -24.88 10.88
N ILE A 296 13.02 -24.06 10.58
CA ILE A 296 12.84 -22.80 9.86
C ILE A 296 12.53 -23.09 8.39
N GLN A 297 11.51 -22.45 7.85
CA GLN A 297 11.13 -22.53 6.45
C GLN A 297 10.86 -21.14 5.87
N TYR A 298 11.52 -20.83 4.75
CA TYR A 298 11.23 -19.61 4.00
C TYR A 298 9.85 -19.72 3.35
N THR A 299 9.06 -18.68 3.50
CA THR A 299 7.70 -18.59 2.94
C THR A 299 7.57 -17.51 1.89
N TYR A 300 8.46 -16.52 1.88
CA TYR A 300 8.51 -15.44 0.92
C TYR A 300 9.93 -14.89 0.77
N ALA A 301 10.32 -14.45 -0.43
CA ALA A 301 11.57 -13.75 -0.66
C ALA A 301 11.50 -12.79 -1.85
N SER A 302 12.02 -11.59 -1.65
CA SER A 302 12.23 -10.55 -2.66
C SER A 302 13.52 -9.77 -2.38
N GLU A 303 13.87 -8.79 -3.22
CA GLU A 303 15.04 -7.92 -2.98
C GLU A 303 14.91 -7.05 -1.72
N SER A 304 13.69 -6.79 -1.24
CA SER A 304 13.42 -5.88 -0.12
C SER A 304 12.86 -6.57 1.12
N ARG A 305 12.27 -7.77 0.96
CA ARG A 305 11.54 -8.46 2.04
C ARG A 305 11.76 -9.98 1.97
N ILE A 306 12.02 -10.58 3.12
CA ILE A 306 12.14 -12.03 3.30
C ILE A 306 11.21 -12.44 4.43
N GLU A 307 10.47 -13.55 4.27
CA GLU A 307 9.72 -14.16 5.36
C GLU A 307 10.11 -15.61 5.57
N ALA A 308 10.07 -16.01 6.83
CA ALA A 308 10.23 -17.40 7.23
C ALA A 308 9.38 -17.71 8.46
N THR A 309 9.02 -18.97 8.63
CA THR A 309 8.33 -19.49 9.81
C THR A 309 9.24 -20.40 10.61
N MET A 310 8.96 -20.52 11.91
CA MET A 310 9.65 -21.45 12.82
C MET A 310 8.66 -21.94 13.88
N PRO A 311 8.53 -23.25 14.12
CA PRO A 311 7.66 -23.78 15.17
C PRO A 311 8.24 -23.49 16.56
N VAL A 312 7.37 -23.31 17.53
CA VAL A 312 7.73 -23.27 18.96
C VAL A 312 7.52 -24.66 19.55
N ASP A 313 8.57 -25.46 19.53
CA ASP A 313 8.55 -26.83 19.98
C ASP A 313 9.79 -27.17 20.85
N ASN A 314 10.04 -28.47 21.10
CA ASN A 314 11.18 -28.93 21.92
C ASN A 314 12.55 -28.48 21.40
N ARG A 315 12.69 -28.08 20.14
CA ARG A 315 13.93 -27.60 19.52
C ARG A 315 14.19 -26.12 19.74
N THR A 316 13.12 -25.34 19.94
CA THR A 316 13.14 -23.87 19.90
C THR A 316 12.66 -23.21 21.17
N ARG A 317 12.05 -23.97 22.11
CA ARG A 317 11.59 -23.47 23.41
C ARG A 317 12.68 -23.50 24.47
N GLN A 318 12.56 -22.66 25.47
CA GLN A 318 13.28 -22.76 26.73
C GLN A 318 12.52 -23.64 27.75
N PRO A 319 13.14 -24.03 28.89
CA PRO A 319 12.50 -24.94 29.85
C PRO A 319 11.13 -24.54 30.37
N PHE A 320 10.79 -23.26 30.30
CA PHE A 320 9.51 -22.71 30.74
C PHE A 320 8.37 -22.83 29.70
N GLY A 321 8.58 -23.52 28.57
CA GLY A 321 7.56 -23.72 27.54
C GLY A 321 7.30 -22.52 26.63
N ILE A 322 8.19 -21.52 26.62
CA ILE A 322 8.10 -20.35 25.73
C ILE A 322 9.29 -20.32 24.78
N LEU A 323 9.15 -19.62 23.66
CA LEU A 323 10.18 -19.48 22.65
C LEU A 323 11.50 -18.95 23.23
N HIS A 324 12.60 -19.61 22.87
CA HIS A 324 13.95 -19.21 23.31
C HIS A 324 14.43 -17.99 22.50
N GLY A 325 14.92 -16.95 23.18
CA GLY A 325 15.44 -15.74 22.53
C GLY A 325 16.55 -16.04 21.51
N GLY A 326 17.45 -16.99 21.81
CA GLY A 326 18.47 -17.43 20.86
C GLY A 326 17.92 -18.08 19.60
N ALA A 327 16.81 -18.83 19.68
CA ALA A 327 16.13 -19.38 18.50
C ALA A 327 15.50 -18.26 17.66
N THR A 328 14.94 -17.24 18.32
CA THR A 328 14.43 -16.03 17.65
C THR A 328 15.52 -15.27 16.91
N LEU A 329 16.72 -15.11 17.52
CA LEU A 329 17.84 -14.45 16.87
C LEU A 329 18.37 -15.28 15.68
N ALA A 330 18.43 -16.61 15.80
CA ALA A 330 18.82 -17.50 14.72
C ALA A 330 17.82 -17.42 13.53
N LEU A 331 16.51 -17.35 13.80
CA LEU A 331 15.49 -17.12 12.78
C LEU A 331 15.72 -15.78 12.07
N ALA A 332 15.95 -14.71 12.83
CA ALA A 332 16.17 -13.37 12.28
C ALA A 332 17.46 -13.30 11.44
N GLU A 333 18.55 -13.91 11.90
CA GLU A 333 19.82 -13.98 11.16
C GLU A 333 19.65 -14.78 9.86
N THR A 334 18.92 -15.90 9.91
CA THR A 334 18.60 -16.72 8.74
C THR A 334 17.85 -15.92 7.67
N VAL A 335 16.83 -15.18 8.07
CA VAL A 335 16.03 -14.31 7.19
C VAL A 335 16.89 -13.21 6.56
N ALA A 336 17.65 -12.48 7.36
CA ALA A 336 18.52 -11.41 6.88
C ALA A 336 19.68 -11.93 6.02
N GLY A 337 20.18 -13.13 6.32
CA GLY A 337 21.24 -13.80 5.57
C GLY A 337 20.79 -14.09 4.14
N LEU A 338 19.62 -14.71 3.95
CA LEU A 338 19.06 -14.93 2.62
C LEU A 338 18.83 -13.61 1.88
N GLY A 339 18.24 -12.62 2.55
CA GLY A 339 17.99 -11.30 1.94
C GLY A 339 19.27 -10.66 1.44
N SER A 340 20.35 -10.72 2.23
CA SER A 340 21.65 -10.19 1.80
C SER A 340 22.29 -11.00 0.66
N MET A 341 22.14 -12.32 0.64
CA MET A 341 22.60 -13.15 -0.47
C MET A 341 21.93 -12.79 -1.80
N ILE A 342 20.62 -12.54 -1.79
CA ILE A 342 19.85 -12.11 -2.97
C ILE A 342 20.36 -10.78 -3.53
N LEU A 343 20.83 -9.89 -2.65
CA LEU A 343 21.32 -8.56 -3.02
C LEU A 343 22.80 -8.54 -3.46
N CYS A 344 23.56 -9.60 -3.18
CA CYS A 344 24.96 -9.72 -3.56
C CYS A 344 25.14 -9.91 -5.07
N GLN A 345 26.22 -9.37 -5.62
CA GLN A 345 26.65 -9.65 -6.99
C GLN A 345 27.15 -11.12 -7.11
N PRO A 346 27.26 -11.69 -8.32
CA PRO A 346 27.70 -13.07 -8.51
C PRO A 346 29.08 -13.39 -7.89
N ASP A 347 29.96 -12.38 -7.79
CA ASP A 347 31.31 -12.48 -7.20
C ASP A 347 31.37 -12.08 -5.72
N GLU A 348 30.20 -11.92 -5.08
CA GLU A 348 30.08 -11.52 -3.67
C GLU A 348 29.45 -12.64 -2.82
N ILE A 349 29.73 -12.58 -1.53
CA ILE A 349 29.06 -13.37 -0.49
C ILE A 349 28.66 -12.45 0.66
N SER A 350 27.60 -12.84 1.37
CA SER A 350 27.15 -12.18 2.59
C SER A 350 27.45 -13.04 3.80
N VAL A 351 27.99 -12.42 4.85
CA VAL A 351 28.23 -13.08 6.14
C VAL A 351 27.68 -12.23 7.28
N GLY A 352 27.09 -12.89 8.29
CA GLY A 352 26.59 -12.22 9.48
C GLY A 352 27.72 -11.50 10.23
N MET A 353 27.47 -10.26 10.64
CA MET A 353 28.42 -9.44 11.39
C MET A 353 27.89 -9.09 12.77
N GLN A 354 26.61 -8.78 12.87
CA GLN A 354 25.96 -8.43 14.13
C GLN A 354 24.50 -8.80 14.10
N VAL A 355 24.00 -9.34 15.21
CA VAL A 355 22.57 -9.53 15.48
C VAL A 355 22.27 -8.97 16.87
N SER A 356 21.22 -8.16 16.97
CA SER A 356 20.73 -7.63 18.24
C SER A 356 19.21 -7.53 18.21
N GLY A 357 18.56 -7.93 19.32
CA GLY A 357 17.11 -8.00 19.35
C GLY A 357 16.51 -7.68 20.70
N ASN A 358 15.31 -7.14 20.66
CA ASN A 358 14.46 -6.89 21.80
C ASN A 358 13.30 -7.89 21.79
N HIS A 359 13.17 -8.69 22.84
CA HIS A 359 12.05 -9.62 23.02
C HIS A 359 10.95 -8.92 23.81
N LEU A 360 9.76 -8.82 23.24
CA LEU A 360 8.64 -7.98 23.71
C LEU A 360 7.49 -8.81 24.27
N LEU A 361 7.26 -10.00 23.69
CA LEU A 361 6.17 -10.89 24.05
C LEU A 361 6.65 -12.35 23.98
N SER A 362 6.05 -13.22 24.80
CA SER A 362 6.31 -14.68 24.77
C SER A 362 5.42 -15.35 23.72
N ALA A 363 6.01 -16.18 22.85
CA ALA A 363 5.30 -17.19 22.07
C ALA A 363 5.38 -18.54 22.82
N HIS A 364 4.28 -19.29 22.87
CA HIS A 364 4.19 -20.53 23.65
C HIS A 364 4.38 -21.77 22.78
N GLU A 365 4.75 -22.87 23.42
CA GLU A 365 4.84 -24.19 22.78
C GLU A 365 3.54 -24.54 22.05
N GLY A 366 3.66 -25.05 20.83
CA GLY A 366 2.52 -25.32 19.92
C GLY A 366 2.21 -24.18 18.97
N ASP A 367 2.78 -22.98 19.16
CA ASP A 367 2.65 -21.87 18.21
C ASP A 367 3.65 -22.00 17.06
N THR A 368 3.44 -21.24 16.02
CA THR A 368 4.38 -21.03 14.91
C THR A 368 4.64 -19.54 14.76
N VAL A 369 5.88 -19.12 14.93
CA VAL A 369 6.26 -17.72 14.74
C VAL A 369 6.63 -17.45 13.30
N ARG A 370 6.30 -16.24 12.82
CA ARG A 370 6.61 -15.73 11.48
C ARG A 370 7.55 -14.54 11.60
N ALA A 371 8.72 -14.64 10.99
CA ALA A 371 9.68 -13.54 10.88
C ALA A 371 9.49 -12.81 9.55
N VAL A 372 9.51 -11.49 9.60
CA VAL A 372 9.42 -10.59 8.44
C VAL A 372 10.66 -9.69 8.46
N GLY A 373 11.61 -9.98 7.57
CA GLY A 373 12.82 -9.19 7.39
C GLY A 373 12.64 -8.14 6.30
N THR A 374 12.99 -6.91 6.59
CA THR A 374 12.99 -5.79 5.63
C THR A 374 14.34 -5.12 5.59
N ILE A 375 14.82 -4.78 4.37
CA ILE A 375 16.10 -4.09 4.20
C ILE A 375 15.95 -2.62 4.62
N ILE A 376 16.85 -2.15 5.50
CA ILE A 376 16.88 -0.75 5.93
C ILE A 376 17.99 0.01 5.22
N HIS A 377 19.11 -0.68 4.98
CA HIS A 377 20.26 -0.08 4.30
C HIS A 377 20.96 -1.11 3.43
N LYS A 378 21.12 -0.76 2.14
CA LYS A 378 21.88 -1.52 1.15
C LYS A 378 23.15 -0.73 0.82
N GLY A 379 24.23 -0.99 1.55
CA GLY A 379 25.56 -0.42 1.31
C GLY A 379 26.42 -1.32 0.42
N ARG A 380 27.58 -0.79 -0.02
CA ARG A 380 28.55 -1.56 -0.84
C ARG A 380 29.23 -2.68 -0.05
N SER A 381 29.45 -2.49 1.24
CA SER A 381 30.19 -3.42 2.13
C SER A 381 29.32 -3.99 3.24
N SER A 382 28.09 -3.53 3.41
CA SER A 382 27.20 -4.02 4.46
C SER A 382 25.73 -3.82 4.10
N HIS A 383 24.91 -4.76 4.55
CA HIS A 383 23.44 -4.67 4.50
C HIS A 383 22.91 -4.66 5.92
N VAL A 384 21.91 -3.80 6.18
CA VAL A 384 21.24 -3.71 7.49
C VAL A 384 19.78 -4.08 7.32
N TRP A 385 19.33 -5.06 8.10
CA TRP A 385 17.95 -5.57 8.09
C TRP A 385 17.26 -5.31 9.42
N ASN A 386 15.97 -4.99 9.37
CA ASN A 386 15.06 -5.14 10.50
C ASN A 386 14.28 -6.43 10.32
N VAL A 387 14.19 -7.24 11.35
CA VAL A 387 13.43 -8.49 11.34
C VAL A 387 12.47 -8.46 12.52
N ASP A 388 11.19 -8.34 12.22
CA ASP A 388 10.12 -8.40 13.20
C ASP A 388 9.52 -9.82 13.22
N VAL A 389 9.36 -10.37 14.42
CA VAL A 389 8.87 -11.72 14.64
C VAL A 389 7.51 -11.66 15.30
N PHE A 390 6.52 -12.34 14.72
CA PHE A 390 5.13 -12.33 15.13
C PHE A 390 4.63 -13.73 15.52
N THR A 391 3.65 -13.81 16.40
CA THR A 391 2.88 -15.04 16.64
C THR A 391 1.99 -15.37 15.45
N SER A 392 1.38 -16.56 15.43
CA SER A 392 0.32 -16.94 14.48
C SER A 392 -0.92 -16.02 14.52
N THR A 393 -1.08 -15.22 15.58
CA THR A 393 -2.16 -14.21 15.75
C THR A 393 -1.67 -12.77 15.51
N ASP A 394 -0.55 -12.58 14.78
CA ASP A 394 0.05 -11.30 14.40
C ASP A 394 0.44 -10.38 15.58
N LYS A 395 0.75 -10.95 16.75
CA LYS A 395 1.31 -10.19 17.87
C LYS A 395 2.82 -10.14 17.78
N LEU A 396 3.42 -8.96 17.90
CA LEU A 396 4.86 -8.76 17.84
C LEU A 396 5.55 -9.41 19.04
N VAL A 397 6.39 -10.42 18.78
CA VAL A 397 7.19 -11.18 19.77
C VAL A 397 8.55 -10.54 19.96
N SER A 398 9.19 -10.16 18.86
CA SER A 398 10.55 -9.60 18.88
C SER A 398 10.79 -8.67 17.72
N SER A 399 11.63 -7.65 17.91
CA SER A 399 12.20 -6.84 16.84
C SER A 399 13.71 -6.94 16.88
N VAL A 400 14.32 -7.34 15.76
CA VAL A 400 15.73 -7.72 15.67
C VAL A 400 16.42 -6.91 14.57
N ARG A 401 17.59 -6.35 14.90
CA ARG A 401 18.48 -5.71 13.92
C ARG A 401 19.59 -6.68 13.55
N VAL A 402 19.77 -6.91 12.24
CA VAL A 402 20.83 -7.74 11.70
C VAL A 402 21.68 -6.93 10.73
N VAL A 403 23.00 -7.01 10.91
CA VAL A 403 23.99 -6.40 10.01
C VAL A 403 24.79 -7.52 9.37
N ASN A 404 24.82 -7.53 8.06
CA ASN A 404 25.62 -8.46 7.26
C ASN A 404 26.72 -7.72 6.52
N SER A 405 27.92 -8.30 6.47
CA SER A 405 29.05 -7.82 5.66
C SER A 405 28.99 -8.44 4.27
N VAL A 406 29.27 -7.63 3.26
CA VAL A 406 29.38 -8.06 1.85
C VAL A 406 30.88 -8.18 1.52
N LEU A 407 31.30 -9.38 1.13
CA LEU A 407 32.69 -9.72 0.84
C LEU A 407 32.82 -10.22 -0.60
N LYS A 408 33.95 -9.96 -1.24
CA LYS A 408 34.28 -10.59 -2.52
C LYS A 408 34.66 -12.07 -2.31
N LYS A 409 34.16 -12.94 -3.18
CA LYS A 409 34.60 -14.33 -3.24
C LYS A 409 36.12 -14.36 -3.56
N LYS A 410 36.86 -15.18 -2.86
CA LYS A 410 38.28 -15.41 -3.15
C LYS A 410 38.45 -16.35 -4.32
#